data_98eff72fb52985ed76db1d374814ef11
#
_entry.id   98eff72fb52985ed76db1d374814ef11
#
_cell.length_a   1.000
_cell.length_b   1.000
_cell.length_c   1.000
_cell.angle_alpha   90.00
_cell.angle_beta   90.00
_cell.angle_gamma   90.00
#
_symmetry.space_group_name_H-M   'P 1'
#
loop_
_entity.id
_entity.type
_entity.pdbx_description
1 polymer ?
#
loop_
_entity_poly.entity_id
_entity_poly.type
_entity_poly.pdbx_seq_one_letter_code
_entity_poly.pdbx_strand_id
1 'polypeptide(L)'
;EFKSPAMNIVGFEHQPKSEKQVNAVKAAMETLKQPKQIFTLSSDAQCNPVSIEVESPLAKYDGDEHDHDHDHKHDDDHKHDHDHKHDDDNKHDDDHKHDDDHKHEAESHSDFTAHYSFRCEQPSELKKIEFDLFKRFPGTEQLEVQSISKKGQQKIDLTAGNNTLEL
;
A
#
# COMPACT_ATOMS: atom_id res chain seq x y z
N GLU A 1 15.97 1.85 -1.83
CA GLU A 1 14.64 1.37 -1.41
C GLU A 1 13.60 2.45 -1.68
N PHE A 2 12.45 2.05 -2.19
CA PHE A 2 11.28 2.90 -2.38
C PHE A 2 10.13 2.29 -1.60
N LYS A 3 9.37 3.13 -0.88
CA LYS A 3 8.17 2.72 -0.18
C LYS A 3 7.11 3.81 -0.33
N SER A 4 5.89 3.42 -0.69
CA SER A 4 4.78 4.35 -0.86
C SER A 4 3.45 3.69 -0.50
N PRO A 5 2.55 4.41 0.18
CA PRO A 5 1.17 3.96 0.37
C PRO A 5 0.50 3.63 -0.97
N ALA A 6 -0.32 2.60 -1.00
CA ALA A 6 -1.02 2.19 -2.21
C ALA A 6 -1.96 3.28 -2.75
N MET A 7 -2.49 4.14 -1.88
CA MET A 7 -3.27 5.29 -2.27
C MET A 7 -2.55 6.17 -3.30
N ASN A 8 -1.25 6.40 -3.12
CA ASN A 8 -0.44 7.23 -4.03
C ASN A 8 -0.17 6.55 -5.38
N ILE A 9 -0.16 5.21 -5.40
CA ILE A 9 0.22 4.41 -6.56
C ILE A 9 -1.00 3.97 -7.38
N VAL A 10 -2.05 3.45 -6.71
CA VAL A 10 -3.24 2.88 -7.38
C VAL A 10 -4.54 3.57 -7.00
N GLY A 11 -4.53 4.51 -6.02
CA GLY A 11 -5.68 5.29 -5.60
C GLY A 11 -6.58 4.61 -4.56
N PHE A 12 -6.14 3.50 -3.95
CA PHE A 12 -6.86 2.80 -2.87
C PHE A 12 -5.89 1.97 -2.02
N GLU A 13 -6.29 1.62 -0.78
CA GLU A 13 -5.47 0.85 0.17
C GLU A 13 -6.12 -0.49 0.60
N HIS A 14 -7.37 -0.71 0.22
CA HIS A 14 -8.06 -1.97 0.49
C HIS A 14 -7.74 -3.04 -0.56
N GLN A 15 -8.03 -4.30 -0.27
CA GLN A 15 -7.90 -5.38 -1.26
C GLN A 15 -8.74 -5.07 -2.51
N PRO A 16 -8.21 -5.35 -3.72
CA PRO A 16 -8.94 -5.12 -4.98
C PRO A 16 -10.29 -5.84 -4.98
N LYS A 17 -11.38 -5.12 -5.29
CA LYS A 17 -12.76 -5.64 -5.33
C LYS A 17 -13.33 -5.73 -6.74
N SER A 18 -12.58 -5.35 -7.75
CA SER A 18 -12.99 -5.37 -9.15
C SER A 18 -11.80 -5.69 -10.05
N GLU A 19 -12.08 -6.24 -11.23
CA GLU A 19 -11.08 -6.51 -12.25
C GLU A 19 -10.28 -5.25 -12.62
N LYS A 20 -10.93 -4.09 -12.66
CA LYS A 20 -10.25 -2.81 -12.89
C LYS A 20 -9.19 -2.52 -11.83
N GLN A 21 -9.50 -2.77 -10.55
CA GLN A 21 -8.56 -2.57 -9.46
C GLN A 21 -7.43 -3.61 -9.48
N VAL A 22 -7.72 -4.87 -9.76
CA VAL A 22 -6.71 -5.92 -9.96
C VAL A 22 -5.74 -5.52 -11.08
N ASN A 23 -6.26 -5.07 -12.21
CA ASN A 23 -5.44 -4.64 -13.34
C ASN A 23 -4.61 -3.39 -13.00
N ALA A 24 -5.13 -2.45 -12.19
CA ALA A 24 -4.37 -1.29 -11.72
C ALA A 24 -3.17 -1.72 -10.86
N VAL A 25 -3.35 -2.66 -9.92
CA VAL A 25 -2.26 -3.20 -9.11
C VAL A 25 -1.22 -3.91 -9.98
N LYS A 26 -1.64 -4.76 -10.92
CA LYS A 26 -0.73 -5.45 -11.85
C LYS A 26 0.08 -4.43 -12.68
N ALA A 27 -0.56 -3.42 -13.23
CA ALA A 27 0.11 -2.37 -14.03
C ALA A 27 1.12 -1.56 -13.20
N ALA A 28 0.78 -1.25 -11.94
CA ALA A 28 1.69 -0.57 -11.02
C ALA A 28 2.93 -1.43 -10.72
N MET A 29 2.73 -2.72 -10.41
CA MET A 29 3.82 -3.68 -10.18
C MET A 29 4.75 -3.77 -11.39
N GLU A 30 4.20 -3.88 -12.62
CA GLU A 30 4.98 -3.93 -13.85
C GLU A 30 5.75 -2.63 -14.12
N THR A 31 5.15 -1.48 -13.80
CA THR A 31 5.82 -0.17 -13.92
C THR A 31 6.99 -0.08 -12.95
N LEU A 32 6.80 -0.46 -11.69
CA LEU A 32 7.84 -0.45 -10.66
C LEU A 32 8.98 -1.44 -10.97
N LYS A 33 8.72 -2.55 -11.66
CA LYS A 33 9.77 -3.48 -12.12
C LYS A 33 10.64 -2.91 -13.26
N GLN A 34 10.31 -1.74 -13.79
CA GLN A 34 11.06 -1.08 -14.85
C GLN A 34 11.79 0.16 -14.32
N PRO A 35 13.00 0.04 -13.74
CA PRO A 35 13.68 1.14 -13.05
C PRO A 35 13.91 2.35 -13.95
N LYS A 36 14.08 2.17 -15.25
CA LYS A 36 14.23 3.25 -16.24
C LYS A 36 12.96 4.11 -16.41
N GLN A 37 11.82 3.64 -15.92
CA GLN A 37 10.58 4.43 -15.89
C GLN A 37 10.43 5.22 -14.59
N ILE A 38 11.21 4.86 -13.57
CA ILE A 38 11.13 5.41 -12.21
C ILE A 38 12.29 6.37 -11.95
N PHE A 39 13.49 6.04 -12.48
CA PHE A 39 14.70 6.82 -12.26
C PHE A 39 15.44 7.07 -13.56
N THR A 40 15.98 8.28 -13.67
CA THR A 40 17.04 8.60 -14.64
C THR A 40 18.33 8.87 -13.88
N LEU A 41 19.33 8.02 -14.09
CA LEU A 41 20.67 8.14 -13.49
C LEU A 41 21.59 8.89 -14.46
N SER A 42 22.64 9.53 -13.92
CA SER A 42 23.68 10.17 -14.77
C SER A 42 24.22 9.17 -15.81
N SER A 43 24.12 9.49 -17.10
CA SER A 43 24.50 8.61 -18.20
C SER A 43 25.98 8.20 -18.14
N ASP A 44 26.84 9.14 -17.71
CA ASP A 44 28.29 8.93 -17.65
C ASP A 44 28.69 7.91 -16.58
N ALA A 45 27.80 7.65 -15.59
CA ALA A 45 28.02 6.62 -14.59
C ALA A 45 27.87 5.19 -15.14
N GLN A 46 27.20 5.00 -16.29
CA GLN A 46 26.99 3.72 -16.97
C GLN A 46 26.42 2.64 -16.03
N CYS A 47 25.32 3.01 -15.33
CA CYS A 47 24.70 2.14 -14.35
C CYS A 47 23.71 1.16 -15.01
N ASN A 48 23.81 -0.11 -14.62
CA ASN A 48 22.90 -1.17 -15.04
C ASN A 48 22.21 -1.77 -13.81
N PRO A 49 20.89 -2.07 -13.87
CA PRO A 49 20.20 -2.75 -12.78
C PRO A 49 20.75 -4.17 -12.63
N VAL A 50 20.91 -4.60 -11.39
CA VAL A 50 21.41 -5.95 -11.01
C VAL A 50 20.30 -6.75 -10.34
N SER A 51 19.51 -6.11 -9.49
CA SER A 51 18.36 -6.71 -8.79
C SER A 51 17.23 -5.71 -8.72
N ILE A 52 16.03 -6.21 -8.90
CA ILE A 52 14.77 -5.46 -8.80
C ILE A 52 13.78 -6.36 -8.08
N GLU A 53 13.36 -5.93 -6.91
CA GLU A 53 12.36 -6.63 -6.09
C GLU A 53 11.23 -5.66 -5.83
N VAL A 54 9.99 -6.06 -6.14
CA VAL A 54 8.81 -5.23 -5.96
C VAL A 54 7.74 -6.05 -5.26
N GLU A 55 7.22 -5.52 -4.17
CA GLU A 55 6.24 -6.18 -3.33
C GLU A 55 5.07 -5.26 -3.01
N SER A 56 3.89 -5.85 -2.89
CA SER A 56 2.71 -5.22 -2.29
C SER A 56 1.77 -6.29 -1.76
N PRO A 57 1.15 -6.09 -0.58
CA PRO A 57 0.10 -6.96 -0.08
C PRO A 57 -1.09 -7.06 -1.06
N LEU A 58 -1.35 -6.02 -1.85
CA LEU A 58 -2.43 -5.99 -2.84
C LEU A 58 -2.20 -6.91 -4.04
N ALA A 59 -0.94 -7.29 -4.32
CA ALA A 59 -0.59 -8.16 -5.44
C ALA A 59 -0.83 -9.66 -5.16
N LYS A 60 -1.09 -10.01 -3.90
CA LYS A 60 -1.34 -11.41 -3.49
C LYS A 60 -2.79 -11.84 -3.71
N TYR A 61 -3.63 -10.97 -4.23
CA TYR A 61 -5.02 -11.27 -4.52
C TYR A 61 -5.11 -12.02 -5.86
N ASP A 62 -5.03 -13.34 -5.80
CA ASP A 62 -5.50 -14.22 -6.87
C ASP A 62 -7.02 -14.24 -6.74
N GLY A 63 -7.69 -13.56 -7.67
CA GLY A 63 -9.14 -13.41 -7.65
C GLY A 63 -9.88 -14.74 -7.82
N ASP A 64 -9.94 -15.52 -6.76
CA ASP A 64 -10.94 -16.57 -6.62
C ASP A 64 -12.27 -15.87 -6.32
N GLU A 65 -13.03 -15.63 -7.39
CA GLU A 65 -14.42 -15.25 -7.33
C GLU A 65 -15.22 -16.37 -6.63
N HIS A 66 -15.28 -16.32 -5.31
CA HIS A 66 -16.38 -16.97 -4.60
C HIS A 66 -17.53 -15.97 -4.56
N ASP A 67 -18.31 -15.98 -5.64
CA ASP A 67 -19.66 -15.47 -5.72
C ASP A 67 -20.51 -16.25 -4.72
N HIS A 68 -20.53 -15.81 -3.46
CA HIS A 68 -21.50 -16.29 -2.50
C HIS A 68 -22.74 -15.39 -2.58
N ASP A 69 -23.54 -15.61 -3.61
CA ASP A 69 -24.93 -15.20 -3.64
C ASP A 69 -25.70 -15.95 -2.54
N HIS A 70 -25.64 -15.44 -1.32
CA HIS A 70 -26.54 -15.85 -0.26
C HIS A 70 -27.83 -15.05 -0.35
N ASP A 71 -28.69 -15.47 -1.27
CA ASP A 71 -30.10 -15.08 -1.32
C ASP A 71 -30.83 -15.73 -0.14
N HIS A 72 -30.71 -15.15 1.05
CA HIS A 72 -31.51 -15.56 2.18
C HIS A 72 -32.87 -14.84 2.12
N LYS A 73 -33.82 -15.44 1.39
CA LYS A 73 -35.23 -15.18 1.59
C LYS A 73 -35.63 -15.77 2.94
N HIS A 74 -35.74 -14.93 3.95
CA HIS A 74 -36.45 -15.28 5.18
C HIS A 74 -37.90 -14.94 4.97
N ASP A 75 -38.72 -15.96 4.69
CA ASP A 75 -40.17 -15.91 4.91
C ASP A 75 -40.39 -16.15 6.39
N ASP A 76 -40.58 -15.07 7.17
CA ASP A 76 -40.93 -15.15 8.56
C ASP A 76 -42.46 -15.00 8.70
N ASP A 77 -43.18 -16.14 8.75
CA ASP A 77 -44.50 -16.27 9.32
C ASP A 77 -44.36 -17.13 10.57
N HIS A 78 -44.09 -16.52 11.73
CA HIS A 78 -44.34 -17.14 13.02
C HIS A 78 -44.94 -16.12 13.97
N LYS A 79 -46.33 -16.14 14.00
CA LYS A 79 -47.12 -15.62 15.11
C LYS A 79 -46.99 -16.58 16.29
N HIS A 80 -46.40 -16.14 17.37
CA HIS A 80 -46.55 -16.78 18.67
C HIS A 80 -47.02 -15.74 19.67
N ASP A 81 -48.36 -15.80 19.98
CA ASP A 81 -48.97 -15.22 21.16
C ASP A 81 -48.55 -16.07 22.36
N HIS A 82 -47.82 -15.53 23.29
CA HIS A 82 -47.71 -16.05 24.64
C HIS A 82 -47.76 -14.93 25.66
N ASP A 83 -48.96 -14.75 26.25
CA ASP A 83 -49.18 -14.09 27.50
C ASP A 83 -48.54 -14.89 28.64
N HIS A 84 -47.48 -14.35 29.27
CA HIS A 84 -47.07 -14.75 30.60
C HIS A 84 -46.71 -13.53 31.44
N LYS A 85 -47.64 -13.20 32.35
CA LYS A 85 -47.37 -12.36 33.50
C LYS A 85 -46.58 -13.18 34.52
N HIS A 86 -45.39 -12.71 34.88
CA HIS A 86 -44.73 -13.04 36.13
C HIS A 86 -44.13 -11.76 36.73
N ASP A 87 -44.76 -11.36 37.85
CA ASP A 87 -44.14 -10.49 38.83
C ASP A 87 -43.14 -11.34 39.60
N ASP A 88 -41.88 -10.90 39.64
CA ASP A 88 -40.98 -11.25 40.75
C ASP A 88 -39.78 -10.32 40.77
N ASP A 89 -39.69 -9.60 41.88
CA ASP A 89 -38.55 -8.81 42.32
C ASP A 89 -37.33 -9.69 42.52
N ASN A 90 -36.26 -9.47 41.74
CA ASN A 90 -34.92 -9.84 42.16
C ASN A 90 -33.90 -8.84 41.63
N LYS A 91 -33.40 -8.05 42.58
CA LYS A 91 -32.20 -7.25 42.42
C LYS A 91 -31.01 -8.20 42.24
N HIS A 92 -30.40 -8.17 41.07
CA HIS A 92 -29.03 -8.64 40.86
C HIS A 92 -28.19 -7.48 40.37
N ASP A 93 -27.34 -6.98 41.27
CA ASP A 93 -26.21 -6.15 40.94
C ASP A 93 -25.16 -7.07 40.29
N ASP A 94 -25.07 -7.10 38.96
CA ASP A 94 -23.98 -7.72 38.23
C ASP A 94 -23.19 -6.62 37.54
N ASP A 95 -22.06 -6.28 38.20
CA ASP A 95 -20.95 -5.52 37.64
C ASP A 95 -20.36 -6.30 36.46
N HIS A 96 -20.94 -6.18 35.28
CA HIS A 96 -20.29 -6.62 34.05
C HIS A 96 -19.33 -5.53 33.61
N LYS A 97 -18.08 -5.61 34.07
CA LYS A 97 -16.94 -4.99 33.40
C LYS A 97 -16.82 -5.63 32.02
N HIS A 98 -17.34 -4.95 31.02
CA HIS A 98 -16.94 -5.19 29.66
C HIS A 98 -15.55 -4.57 29.50
N ASP A 99 -14.50 -5.39 29.65
CA ASP A 99 -13.20 -5.10 29.08
C ASP A 99 -13.36 -5.21 27.56
N ASP A 100 -13.77 -4.10 26.94
CA ASP A 100 -13.66 -3.92 25.50
C ASP A 100 -12.16 -3.85 25.14
N ASP A 101 -11.54 -5.00 25.02
CA ASP A 101 -10.29 -5.16 24.31
C ASP A 101 -10.55 -4.76 22.83
N HIS A 102 -10.62 -3.45 22.60
CA HIS A 102 -10.45 -2.91 21.27
C HIS A 102 -9.04 -3.28 20.81
N LYS A 103 -8.88 -4.49 20.26
CA LYS A 103 -7.80 -4.77 19.34
C LYS A 103 -7.91 -3.71 18.25
N HIS A 104 -7.15 -2.63 18.41
CA HIS A 104 -6.78 -1.83 17.28
C HIS A 104 -6.05 -2.81 16.33
N GLU A 105 -6.81 -3.37 15.38
CA GLU A 105 -6.20 -3.90 14.18
C GLU A 105 -5.41 -2.73 13.64
N ALA A 106 -4.09 -2.82 13.80
CA ALA A 106 -3.19 -1.89 13.15
C ALA A 106 -3.61 -1.93 11.68
N GLU A 107 -4.18 -0.83 11.19
CA GLU A 107 -4.52 -0.69 9.79
C GLU A 107 -3.24 -1.02 9.04
N SER A 108 -3.19 -2.21 8.46
CA SER A 108 -2.05 -2.62 7.66
C SER A 108 -2.12 -1.78 6.39
N HIS A 109 -1.45 -0.64 6.42
CA HIS A 109 -1.31 0.19 5.24
C HIS A 109 -0.77 -0.69 4.12
N SER A 110 -1.51 -0.76 3.03
CA SER A 110 -1.11 -1.54 1.87
C SER A 110 -0.08 -0.74 1.10
N ASP A 111 1.20 -0.95 1.42
CA ASP A 111 2.29 -0.25 0.76
C ASP A 111 2.78 -1.00 -0.48
N PHE A 112 3.29 -0.24 -1.45
CA PHE A 112 4.19 -0.74 -2.46
C PHE A 112 5.63 -0.51 -1.98
N THR A 113 6.41 -1.59 -1.95
CA THR A 113 7.84 -1.54 -1.61
C THR A 113 8.65 -2.02 -2.80
N ALA A 114 9.71 -1.30 -3.14
CA ALA A 114 10.60 -1.70 -4.22
C ALA A 114 12.06 -1.50 -3.81
N HIS A 115 12.87 -2.52 -4.08
CA HIS A 115 14.31 -2.51 -3.88
C HIS A 115 15.00 -2.57 -5.24
N TYR A 116 15.89 -1.64 -5.47
CA TYR A 116 16.68 -1.57 -6.71
C TYR A 116 18.16 -1.57 -6.39
N SER A 117 18.89 -2.46 -7.03
CA SER A 117 20.35 -2.48 -6.99
C SER A 117 20.92 -2.22 -8.37
N PHE A 118 21.88 -1.32 -8.45
CA PHE A 118 22.57 -0.97 -9.69
C PHE A 118 24.07 -1.21 -9.55
N ARG A 119 24.69 -1.62 -10.64
CA ARG A 119 26.13 -1.64 -10.79
C ARG A 119 26.53 -0.59 -11.83
N CYS A 120 27.39 0.35 -11.42
CA CYS A 120 27.88 1.41 -12.29
C CYS A 120 29.34 1.13 -12.64
N GLU A 121 29.70 1.31 -13.91
CA GLU A 121 31.12 1.17 -14.37
C GLU A 121 31.95 2.36 -13.90
N GLN A 122 31.34 3.54 -13.83
CA GLN A 122 31.97 4.78 -13.36
C GLN A 122 31.17 5.41 -12.22
N PRO A 123 31.24 4.85 -10.99
CA PRO A 123 30.41 5.30 -9.87
C PRO A 123 30.67 6.76 -9.45
N SER A 124 31.88 7.29 -9.73
CA SER A 124 32.23 8.70 -9.47
C SER A 124 31.47 9.69 -10.35
N GLU A 125 30.93 9.24 -11.47
CA GLU A 125 30.15 10.05 -12.40
C GLU A 125 28.63 10.01 -12.10
N LEU A 126 28.22 9.22 -11.12
CA LEU A 126 26.85 9.27 -10.61
C LEU A 126 26.66 10.50 -9.72
N LYS A 127 26.31 11.61 -10.34
CA LYS A 127 26.21 12.93 -9.68
C LYS A 127 24.80 13.28 -9.29
N LYS A 128 23.80 12.70 -9.98
CA LYS A 128 22.38 12.97 -9.74
C LYS A 128 21.49 11.78 -10.04
N ILE A 129 20.36 11.76 -9.42
CA ILE A 129 19.26 10.85 -9.70
C ILE A 129 18.02 11.70 -9.93
N GLU A 130 17.39 11.60 -11.09
CA GLU A 130 16.10 12.21 -11.38
C GLU A 130 14.98 11.17 -11.15
N PHE A 131 13.93 11.56 -10.44
CA PHE A 131 12.82 10.68 -10.10
C PHE A 131 11.63 10.94 -11.04
N ASP A 132 11.45 10.07 -12.03
CA ASP A 132 10.36 10.12 -13.01
C ASP A 132 9.05 9.53 -12.47
N LEU A 133 9.07 8.97 -11.27
CA LEU A 133 7.92 8.31 -10.65
C LEU A 133 6.69 9.23 -10.53
N PHE A 134 6.87 10.53 -10.33
CA PHE A 134 5.77 11.50 -10.24
C PHE A 134 4.95 11.58 -11.54
N LYS A 135 5.58 11.31 -12.70
CA LYS A 135 4.90 11.25 -13.99
C LYS A 135 4.08 9.97 -14.14
N ARG A 136 4.52 8.88 -13.48
CA ARG A 136 3.88 7.57 -13.54
C ARG A 136 2.78 7.41 -12.50
N PHE A 137 2.98 7.99 -11.33
CA PHE A 137 2.09 7.91 -10.19
C PHE A 137 1.73 9.32 -9.71
N PRO A 138 0.78 9.97 -10.38
CA PRO A 138 0.42 11.37 -10.09
C PRO A 138 -0.22 11.56 -8.70
N GLY A 139 -0.65 10.48 -8.03
CA GLY A 139 -1.06 10.51 -6.64
C GLY A 139 0.09 10.71 -5.65
N THR A 140 1.34 10.58 -6.09
CA THR A 140 2.52 10.86 -5.27
C THR A 140 2.84 12.35 -5.34
N GLU A 141 2.44 13.11 -4.34
CA GLU A 141 2.68 14.57 -4.29
C GLU A 141 4.09 14.88 -3.81
N GLN A 142 4.62 14.10 -2.87
CA GLN A 142 5.90 14.29 -2.23
C GLN A 142 6.60 12.93 -2.01
N LEU A 143 7.92 12.94 -2.11
CA LEU A 143 8.80 11.81 -1.82
C LEU A 143 9.91 12.26 -0.88
N GLU A 144 9.94 11.71 0.33
CA GLU A 144 11.05 11.87 1.25
C GLU A 144 12.20 10.95 0.81
N VAL A 145 13.35 11.55 0.50
CA VAL A 145 14.55 10.82 0.10
C VAL A 145 15.62 10.95 1.16
N GLN A 146 16.09 9.81 1.65
CA GLN A 146 17.27 9.74 2.50
C GLN A 146 18.40 9.10 1.70
N SER A 147 19.54 9.77 1.61
CA SER A 147 20.70 9.26 0.93
C SER A 147 21.91 9.24 1.83
N ILE A 148 22.77 8.23 1.65
CA ILE A 148 24.04 8.05 2.33
C ILE A 148 25.11 7.92 1.24
N SER A 149 26.09 8.80 1.25
CA SER A 149 27.19 8.80 0.28
C SER A 149 28.53 9.06 0.99
N LYS A 150 29.61 9.09 0.22
CA LYS A 150 30.93 9.51 0.75
C LYS A 150 30.96 10.95 1.26
N LYS A 151 30.02 11.80 0.82
CA LYS A 151 29.87 13.18 1.25
C LYS A 151 29.07 13.32 2.57
N GLY A 152 28.49 12.21 3.05
CA GLY A 152 27.68 12.18 4.26
C GLY A 152 26.26 11.69 4.02
N GLN A 153 25.40 11.97 4.99
CA GLN A 153 23.99 11.67 4.94
C GLN A 153 23.19 12.95 4.68
N GLN A 154 22.21 12.85 3.81
CA GLN A 154 21.24 13.94 3.58
C GLN A 154 19.82 13.41 3.54
N LYS A 155 18.88 14.29 3.85
CA LYS A 155 17.43 14.07 3.74
C LYS A 155 16.85 15.22 2.94
N ILE A 156 16.07 14.92 1.93
CA ILE A 156 15.45 15.89 1.04
C ILE A 156 14.04 15.46 0.68
N ASP A 157 13.13 16.41 0.57
CA ASP A 157 11.79 16.20 0.04
C ASP A 157 11.76 16.60 -1.42
N LEU A 158 11.36 15.64 -2.26
CA LEU A 158 11.18 15.82 -3.70
C LEU A 158 9.70 15.93 -4.04
N THR A 159 9.42 16.67 -5.09
CA THR A 159 8.07 16.86 -5.66
C THR A 159 8.16 16.78 -7.18
N ALA A 160 7.03 16.78 -7.86
CA ALA A 160 7.01 16.79 -9.34
C ALA A 160 7.75 17.98 -9.95
N GLY A 161 7.80 19.13 -9.25
CA GLY A 161 8.52 20.34 -9.68
C GLY A 161 10.00 20.38 -9.29
N ASN A 162 10.41 19.56 -8.32
CA ASN A 162 11.79 19.41 -7.86
C ASN A 162 12.06 17.93 -7.62
N ASN A 163 12.33 17.19 -8.68
CA ASN A 163 12.41 15.74 -8.70
C ASN A 163 13.84 15.19 -8.79
N THR A 164 14.85 16.00 -8.50
CA THR A 164 16.26 15.60 -8.65
C THR A 164 16.98 15.58 -7.31
N LEU A 165 17.67 14.49 -7.03
CA LEU A 165 18.62 14.32 -5.94
C LEU A 165 20.05 14.50 -6.48
N GLU A 166 20.79 15.45 -5.94
CA GLU A 166 22.23 15.62 -6.16
C GLU A 166 23.02 14.75 -5.16
N LEU A 167 24.09 14.06 -5.64
CA LEU A 167 24.90 13.10 -4.87
C LEU A 167 26.30 13.60 -4.52
#